data_12ae2ba0d7a4cc383546c0f2add6abae
#
_entry.id   12ae2ba0d7a4cc383546c0f2add6abae
#
_cell.length_a   1.000
_cell.length_b   1.000
_cell.length_c   1.000
_cell.angle_alpha   90.00
_cell.angle_beta   90.00
_cell.angle_gamma   90.00
#
_symmetry.space_group_name_H-M   'P 1'
#
loop_
_entity.id
_entity.type
_entity.pdbx_description
1 polymer ?
#
loop_
_entity_poly.entity_id
_entity_poly.type
_entity_poly.pdbx_seq_one_letter_code
_entity_poly.pdbx_strand_id
1 'polypeptide(L)'
;YVGEVGGNLSGGYNNDKTARYADQFGLGVALDLQKLWGWDNTQAKIQLTNRNGQNISNDRIGDPRAGTLSSSQEVYGRGHMVRLTQFWIQHQMFDNKLDVKLGYFGEGEDFNTFPCDFQNLSFCGSQVGNYVSTWYNWPVAQAAIRVKYHITPELYAQIGAYNQNPSQLEHGNGFKLSGSGTKGTVIPVEL
;
A
#
# COMPACT_ATOMS: atom_id res chain seq x y z
N TYR A 1 10.41 11.44 -0.02
CA TYR A 1 11.00 10.92 1.23
C TYR A 1 10.13 11.32 2.41
N VAL A 2 9.86 10.38 3.31
CA VAL A 2 9.15 10.60 4.57
C VAL A 2 9.99 9.99 5.69
N GLY A 3 10.24 10.74 6.76
CA GLY A 3 10.91 10.27 7.96
C GLY A 3 10.05 10.54 9.19
N GLU A 4 9.94 9.59 10.09
CA GLU A 4 9.09 9.63 11.27
C GLU A 4 9.87 9.25 12.52
N VAL A 5 9.72 10.05 13.57
CA VAL A 5 10.29 9.78 14.90
C VAL A 5 9.14 9.52 15.87
N GLY A 6 9.19 8.39 16.56
CA GLY A 6 8.32 8.08 17.70
C GLY A 6 9.11 8.02 19.00
N GLY A 7 8.60 8.64 20.05
CA GLY A 7 9.23 8.65 21.38
C GLY A 7 8.30 8.16 22.47
N ASN A 8 8.79 7.29 23.37
CA ASN A 8 8.11 6.92 24.61
C ASN A 8 8.70 7.69 25.78
N LEU A 9 7.92 8.57 26.37
CA LEU A 9 8.33 9.39 27.53
C LEU A 9 8.03 8.71 28.86
N SER A 10 6.96 7.89 28.90
CA SER A 10 6.56 7.13 30.08
C SER A 10 5.50 6.08 29.71
N GLY A 11 5.39 5.05 30.53
CA GLY A 11 4.41 3.98 30.31
C GLY A 11 4.90 2.96 29.28
N GLY A 12 3.96 2.20 28.69
CA GLY A 12 4.26 1.03 27.88
C GLY A 12 4.66 -0.18 28.72
N TYR A 13 4.93 -1.28 28.05
CA TYR A 13 5.17 -2.58 28.72
C TYR A 13 6.34 -2.55 29.72
N ASN A 14 7.47 -1.98 29.32
CA ASN A 14 8.68 -1.91 30.17
C ASN A 14 8.97 -0.52 30.71
N ASN A 15 8.11 0.46 30.49
CA ASN A 15 8.37 1.86 30.80
C ASN A 15 9.70 2.41 30.24
N ASP A 16 10.14 1.86 29.10
CA ASP A 16 11.39 2.25 28.46
C ASP A 16 11.27 3.62 27.79
N LYS A 17 12.03 4.59 28.30
CA LYS A 17 12.13 5.94 27.71
C LYS A 17 13.12 5.90 26.56
N THR A 18 12.61 5.93 25.34
CA THR A 18 13.45 5.87 24.14
C THR A 18 12.73 6.44 22.92
N ALA A 19 13.48 6.65 21.85
CA ALA A 19 12.94 7.03 20.56
C ALA A 19 13.32 6.00 19.48
N ARG A 20 12.51 5.92 18.46
CA ARG A 20 12.74 5.12 17.26
C ARG A 20 12.49 5.98 16.02
N TYR A 21 13.23 5.68 14.99
CA TYR A 21 13.13 6.32 13.69
C TYR A 21 12.73 5.30 12.64
N ALA A 22 11.83 5.68 11.75
CA ALA A 22 11.51 4.93 10.55
C ALA A 22 11.43 5.88 9.35
N ASP A 23 11.72 5.37 8.17
CA ASP A 23 11.62 6.15 6.94
C ASP A 23 11.09 5.36 5.74
N GLN A 24 10.64 6.14 4.77
CA GLN A 24 10.28 5.67 3.45
C GLN A 24 10.89 6.57 2.38
N PHE A 25 11.62 5.96 1.47
CA PHE A 25 12.06 6.58 0.23
C PHE A 25 11.27 6.01 -0.94
N GLY A 26 10.73 6.86 -1.79
CA GLY A 26 10.02 6.47 -3.02
C GLY A 26 10.64 7.17 -4.23
N LEU A 27 10.88 6.41 -5.29
CA LEU A 27 11.30 6.92 -6.59
C LEU A 27 10.39 6.33 -7.67
N GLY A 28 9.78 7.18 -8.47
CA GLY A 28 8.87 6.71 -9.51
C GLY A 28 8.70 7.70 -10.65
N VAL A 29 8.11 7.20 -11.73
CA VAL A 29 7.74 7.96 -12.91
C VAL A 29 6.28 7.69 -13.25
N ALA A 30 5.50 8.75 -13.43
CA ALA A 30 4.17 8.71 -14.00
C ALA A 30 4.24 9.21 -15.45
N LEU A 31 3.69 8.46 -16.37
CA LEU A 31 3.73 8.71 -17.79
C LEU A 31 2.33 9.02 -18.31
N ASP A 32 2.20 10.14 -18.98
CA ASP A 32 1.04 10.50 -19.78
C ASP A 32 1.24 9.94 -21.20
N LEU A 33 0.59 8.80 -21.47
CA LEU A 33 0.79 8.09 -22.73
C LEU A 33 0.11 8.78 -23.92
N GLN A 34 -0.85 9.67 -23.66
CA GLN A 34 -1.43 10.52 -24.71
C GLN A 34 -0.37 11.49 -25.25
N LYS A 35 0.39 12.13 -24.35
CA LYS A 35 1.45 13.05 -24.76
C LYS A 35 2.65 12.35 -25.40
N LEU A 36 2.96 11.13 -24.93
CA LEU A 36 4.13 10.40 -25.41
C LEU A 36 3.88 9.66 -26.72
N TRP A 37 2.71 9.02 -26.85
CA TRP A 37 2.43 8.09 -27.97
C TRP A 37 1.06 8.28 -28.61
N GLY A 38 0.28 9.30 -28.20
CA GLY A 38 -1.06 9.54 -28.74
C GLY A 38 -2.10 8.53 -28.25
N TRP A 39 -1.86 7.83 -27.13
CA TRP A 39 -2.86 6.94 -26.53
C TRP A 39 -3.78 7.73 -25.63
N ASP A 40 -4.93 8.09 -26.15
CA ASP A 40 -5.89 8.94 -25.44
C ASP A 40 -6.25 8.38 -24.07
N ASN A 41 -6.38 9.29 -23.10
CA ASN A 41 -6.84 8.98 -21.73
C ASN A 41 -6.10 7.80 -21.07
N THR A 42 -4.81 7.62 -21.40
CA THR A 42 -4.01 6.50 -20.91
C THR A 42 -2.81 7.00 -20.10
N GLN A 43 -2.62 6.41 -18.94
CA GLN A 43 -1.50 6.68 -18.05
C GLN A 43 -0.79 5.39 -17.68
N ALA A 44 0.50 5.48 -17.37
CA ALA A 44 1.26 4.39 -16.79
C ALA A 44 2.13 4.91 -15.65
N LYS A 45 2.45 4.03 -14.71
CA LYS A 45 3.31 4.36 -13.57
C LYS A 45 4.25 3.23 -13.23
N ILE A 46 5.46 3.59 -12.88
CA ILE A 46 6.41 2.70 -12.21
C ILE A 46 6.93 3.40 -10.96
N GLN A 47 6.99 2.70 -9.84
CA GLN A 47 7.52 3.21 -8.59
C GLN A 47 8.24 2.14 -7.78
N LEU A 48 9.39 2.51 -7.25
CA LEU A 48 10.17 1.76 -6.27
C LEU A 48 10.01 2.42 -4.91
N THR A 49 9.89 1.62 -3.87
CA THR A 49 9.81 2.11 -2.50
C THR A 49 10.77 1.31 -1.61
N ASN A 50 11.52 2.01 -0.78
CA ASN A 50 12.33 1.43 0.29
C ASN A 50 11.81 1.95 1.62
N ARG A 51 11.64 1.07 2.59
CA ARG A 51 11.30 1.40 3.99
C ARG A 51 12.37 0.84 4.91
N ASN A 52 12.77 1.62 5.92
CA ASN A 52 13.76 1.20 6.91
C ASN A 52 13.38 1.72 8.30
N GLY A 53 14.17 1.31 9.30
CA GLY A 53 14.06 1.83 10.66
C GLY A 53 13.48 0.84 11.66
N GLN A 54 12.93 1.37 12.74
CA GLN A 54 12.42 0.63 13.88
C GLN A 54 11.06 1.20 14.31
N ASN A 55 10.22 0.35 14.90
CA ASN A 55 8.87 0.73 15.34
C ASN A 55 8.83 0.84 16.87
N ILE A 56 8.62 2.04 17.39
CA ILE A 56 8.54 2.28 18.83
C ILE A 56 7.38 1.51 19.47
N SER A 57 6.24 1.39 18.78
CA SER A 57 5.07 0.71 19.31
C SER A 57 5.33 -0.78 19.54
N ASN A 58 5.94 -1.46 18.59
CA ASN A 58 6.27 -2.89 18.72
C ASN A 58 7.48 -3.13 19.65
N ASP A 59 8.48 -2.25 19.55
CA ASP A 59 9.76 -2.49 20.20
C ASP A 59 9.74 -2.16 21.70
N ARG A 60 8.89 -1.18 22.12
CA ARG A 60 8.98 -0.60 23.45
C ARG A 60 7.66 -0.35 24.17
N ILE A 61 6.57 -0.09 23.44
CA ILE A 61 5.29 0.27 24.05
C ILE A 61 4.40 -0.94 24.24
N GLY A 62 4.28 -1.78 23.21
CA GLY A 62 3.44 -2.97 23.21
C GLY A 62 3.98 -4.09 24.08
N ASP A 63 3.08 -4.85 24.68
CA ASP A 63 3.43 -6.13 25.31
C ASP A 63 3.80 -7.14 24.21
N PRO A 64 5.01 -7.70 24.19
CA PRO A 64 5.43 -8.64 23.13
C PRO A 64 4.58 -9.93 23.07
N ARG A 65 3.83 -10.24 24.13
CA ARG A 65 2.90 -11.37 24.17
C ARG A 65 1.55 -11.06 23.52
N ALA A 66 1.11 -9.80 23.61
CA ALA A 66 -0.18 -9.35 23.08
C ALA A 66 -0.05 -8.72 21.68
N GLY A 67 1.15 -8.21 21.34
CA GLY A 67 1.38 -7.42 20.13
C GLY A 67 0.78 -6.01 20.20
N THR A 68 0.85 -5.30 19.10
CA THR A 68 0.23 -3.99 18.94
C THR A 68 -0.67 -3.99 17.71
N LEU A 69 -1.88 -3.43 17.83
CA LEU A 69 -2.82 -3.30 16.71
C LEU A 69 -2.45 -2.14 15.78
N SER A 70 -1.65 -1.21 16.26
CA SER A 70 -1.32 0.00 15.52
C SER A 70 0.14 0.40 15.72
N SER A 71 0.68 1.15 14.78
CA SER A 71 2.01 1.74 14.84
C SER A 71 1.90 3.27 14.87
N SER A 72 2.64 3.90 15.79
CA SER A 72 2.79 5.36 15.81
C SER A 72 3.65 5.88 14.66
N GLN A 73 4.37 4.99 13.97
CA GLN A 73 5.17 5.29 12.79
C GLN A 73 4.53 4.61 11.59
N GLU A 74 3.81 5.38 10.78
CA GLU A 74 3.01 4.91 9.65
C GLU A 74 3.90 4.29 8.56
N VAL A 75 5.05 4.90 8.28
CA VAL A 75 5.98 4.43 7.24
C VAL A 75 6.72 3.15 7.61
N TYR A 76 6.60 2.66 8.85
CA TYR A 76 7.19 1.37 9.23
C TYR A 76 6.35 0.19 8.72
N GLY A 77 7.00 -0.87 8.31
CA GLY A 77 6.38 -2.13 7.93
C GLY A 77 6.73 -2.55 6.51
N ARG A 78 6.81 -3.87 6.29
CA ARG A 78 7.25 -4.49 5.02
C ARG A 78 8.62 -3.96 4.56
N GLY A 79 9.44 -3.44 5.50
CA GLY A 79 10.67 -2.69 5.27
C GLY A 79 11.93 -3.51 5.14
N HIS A 80 13.08 -2.80 5.22
CA HIS A 80 14.43 -3.31 5.06
C HIS A 80 14.71 -3.91 3.68
N MET A 81 13.98 -3.46 2.66
CA MET A 81 14.19 -3.86 1.27
C MET A 81 13.56 -2.88 0.29
N VAL A 82 14.08 -2.86 -0.92
CA VAL A 82 13.47 -2.15 -2.05
C VAL A 82 12.37 -3.04 -2.66
N ARG A 83 11.22 -2.42 -2.94
CA ARG A 83 10.07 -3.07 -3.60
C ARG A 83 9.64 -2.33 -4.84
N LEU A 84 9.25 -3.07 -5.88
CA LEU A 84 8.43 -2.54 -6.96
C LEU A 84 7.01 -2.38 -6.42
N THR A 85 6.63 -1.14 -6.10
CA THR A 85 5.34 -0.85 -5.44
C THR A 85 4.23 -0.51 -6.41
N GLN A 86 4.59 0.02 -7.57
CA GLN A 86 3.65 0.30 -8.64
C GLN A 86 4.31 0.00 -9.99
N PHE A 87 3.60 -0.75 -10.82
CA PHE A 87 3.92 -0.97 -12.23
C PHE A 87 2.62 -1.27 -12.97
N TRP A 88 1.94 -0.24 -13.43
CA TRP A 88 0.61 -0.37 -13.99
C TRP A 88 0.37 0.56 -15.18
N ILE A 89 -0.64 0.21 -15.96
CA ILE A 89 -1.28 1.04 -16.97
C ILE A 89 -2.75 1.24 -16.59
N GLN A 90 -3.28 2.43 -16.82
CA GLN A 90 -4.66 2.82 -16.56
C GLN A 90 -5.21 3.52 -17.80
N HIS A 91 -6.41 3.13 -18.20
CA HIS A 91 -7.09 3.68 -19.36
C HIS A 91 -8.52 4.07 -19.00
N GLN A 92 -8.92 5.28 -19.39
CA GLN A 92 -10.25 5.82 -19.17
C GLN A 92 -11.02 5.87 -20.49
N MET A 93 -12.26 5.42 -20.47
CA MET A 93 -13.14 5.27 -21.63
C MET A 93 -14.49 5.93 -21.39
N PHE A 94 -15.24 6.18 -22.46
CA PHE A 94 -16.62 6.69 -22.42
C PHE A 94 -16.74 8.00 -21.61
N ASP A 95 -15.98 9.02 -22.01
CA ASP A 95 -15.92 10.32 -21.31
C ASP A 95 -15.56 10.16 -19.81
N ASN A 96 -14.55 9.32 -19.54
CA ASN A 96 -14.04 8.99 -18.20
C ASN A 96 -15.03 8.25 -17.28
N LYS A 97 -16.12 7.71 -17.83
CA LYS A 97 -17.08 6.93 -17.03
C LYS A 97 -16.54 5.56 -16.65
N LEU A 98 -15.77 4.93 -17.50
CA LEU A 98 -15.17 3.62 -17.22
C LEU A 98 -13.65 3.78 -17.11
N ASP A 99 -13.10 3.32 -16.01
CA ASP A 99 -11.69 3.39 -15.70
C ASP A 99 -11.16 1.98 -15.39
N VAL A 100 -10.20 1.52 -16.19
CA VAL A 100 -9.57 0.20 -16.05
C VAL A 100 -8.10 0.38 -15.75
N LYS A 101 -7.63 -0.25 -14.67
CA LYS A 101 -6.23 -0.28 -14.25
C LYS A 101 -5.74 -1.72 -14.21
N LEU A 102 -4.60 -1.99 -14.83
CA LEU A 102 -4.00 -3.33 -14.95
C LEU A 102 -2.51 -3.26 -14.63
N GLY A 103 -1.99 -4.23 -13.90
CA GLY A 103 -0.56 -4.33 -13.63
C GLY A 103 -0.24 -4.85 -12.25
N TYR A 104 0.76 -4.23 -11.60
CA TYR A 104 1.19 -4.48 -10.23
C TYR A 104 0.93 -3.25 -9.38
N PHE A 105 0.06 -3.40 -8.39
CA PHE A 105 -0.30 -2.33 -7.43
C PHE A 105 -0.96 -2.93 -6.19
N GLY A 106 -1.03 -2.16 -5.12
CA GLY A 106 -1.62 -2.60 -3.85
C GLY A 106 -3.14 -2.43 -3.82
N GLU A 107 -3.83 -3.29 -3.09
CA GLU A 107 -5.29 -3.24 -2.90
C GLU A 107 -5.71 -1.91 -2.26
N GLY A 108 -4.96 -1.45 -1.25
CA GLY A 108 -5.25 -0.21 -0.53
C GLY A 108 -4.98 1.07 -1.32
N GLU A 109 -4.51 1.00 -2.58
CA GLU A 109 -4.41 2.17 -3.45
C GLU A 109 -5.77 2.59 -4.01
N ASP A 110 -6.65 1.65 -4.24
CA ASP A 110 -7.93 1.86 -4.91
C ASP A 110 -9.14 1.55 -4.03
N PHE A 111 -9.02 0.65 -3.04
CA PHE A 111 -10.12 0.18 -2.21
C PHE A 111 -9.94 0.57 -0.74
N ASN A 112 -11.04 0.96 -0.09
CA ASN A 112 -11.06 1.36 1.31
C ASN A 112 -10.01 2.43 1.63
N THR A 113 -9.86 3.40 0.74
CA THR A 113 -8.89 4.49 0.88
C THR A 113 -9.46 5.63 1.71
N PHE A 114 -8.64 6.21 2.58
CA PHE A 114 -8.96 7.46 3.25
C PHE A 114 -7.69 8.29 3.48
N PRO A 115 -7.82 9.58 3.79
CA PRO A 115 -6.67 10.46 3.99
C PRO A 115 -5.71 9.94 5.06
N CYS A 116 -4.40 10.17 4.85
CA CYS A 116 -3.34 9.87 5.80
C CYS A 116 -2.80 11.19 6.36
N ASP A 117 -3.56 11.78 7.28
CA ASP A 117 -3.27 13.10 7.83
C ASP A 117 -2.41 13.05 9.09
N PHE A 118 -2.26 11.87 9.69
CA PHE A 118 -1.50 11.67 10.92
C PHE A 118 -0.47 10.57 10.77
N GLN A 119 0.63 10.70 11.50
CA GLN A 119 1.69 9.70 11.56
C GLN A 119 1.23 8.33 12.10
N ASN A 120 0.17 8.27 12.87
CA ASN A 120 -0.33 7.04 13.46
C ASN A 120 -1.12 6.20 12.45
N LEU A 121 -0.74 4.93 12.29
CA LEU A 121 -1.34 4.00 11.34
C LEU A 121 -2.86 3.78 11.55
N SER A 122 -3.39 4.02 12.77
CA SER A 122 -4.83 3.97 13.02
C SER A 122 -5.62 5.05 12.25
N PHE A 123 -4.95 6.10 11.80
CA PHE A 123 -5.55 7.25 11.11
C PHE A 123 -4.98 7.43 9.70
N CYS A 124 -4.41 6.38 9.12
CA CYS A 124 -3.74 6.45 7.84
C CYS A 124 -3.99 5.21 7.00
N GLY A 125 -4.27 5.41 5.72
CA GLY A 125 -4.31 4.40 4.70
C GLY A 125 -5.47 3.40 4.82
N SER A 126 -5.34 2.24 4.22
CA SER A 126 -6.35 1.18 4.21
C SER A 126 -6.29 0.36 5.49
N GLN A 127 -7.30 0.48 6.35
CA GLN A 127 -7.35 -0.23 7.64
C GLN A 127 -7.53 -1.74 7.48
N VAL A 128 -8.16 -2.21 6.41
CA VAL A 128 -8.40 -3.64 6.17
C VAL A 128 -7.10 -4.45 6.29
N GLY A 129 -6.02 -3.99 5.71
CA GLY A 129 -4.74 -4.70 5.75
C GLY A 129 -4.04 -4.73 7.12
N ASN A 130 -4.58 -4.03 8.12
CA ASN A 130 -4.11 -4.12 9.49
C ASN A 130 -4.75 -5.29 10.26
N TYR A 131 -5.90 -5.79 9.78
CA TYR A 131 -6.70 -6.79 10.47
C TYR A 131 -6.95 -8.06 9.65
N VAL A 132 -6.76 -8.00 8.33
CA VAL A 132 -7.01 -9.12 7.40
C VAL A 132 -5.70 -9.56 6.75
N SER A 133 -5.31 -10.80 6.97
CA SER A 133 -4.02 -11.34 6.48
C SER A 133 -3.92 -11.47 4.95
N THR A 134 -5.05 -11.48 4.26
CA THR A 134 -5.13 -11.58 2.80
C THR A 134 -5.09 -10.25 2.10
N TRP A 135 -5.18 -9.15 2.83
CA TRP A 135 -5.11 -7.79 2.30
C TRP A 135 -3.70 -7.22 2.48
N TYR A 136 -3.04 -6.88 1.40
CA TYR A 136 -1.67 -6.40 1.46
C TYR A 136 -1.61 -4.88 1.26
N ASN A 137 -1.37 -4.18 2.36
CA ASN A 137 -1.18 -2.73 2.34
C ASN A 137 0.16 -2.35 1.69
N TRP A 138 0.23 -1.08 1.31
CA TRP A 138 1.46 -0.43 0.87
C TRP A 138 2.66 -0.78 1.79
N PRO A 139 3.85 -1.06 1.25
CA PRO A 139 4.28 -0.95 -0.14
C PRO A 139 4.28 -2.30 -0.90
N VAL A 140 3.38 -3.21 -0.61
CA VAL A 140 3.30 -4.50 -1.30
C VAL A 140 2.39 -4.37 -2.51
N ALA A 141 2.91 -4.72 -3.68
CA ALA A 141 2.15 -4.78 -4.93
C ALA A 141 1.83 -6.23 -5.31
N GLN A 142 0.73 -6.41 -6.03
CA GLN A 142 0.25 -7.70 -6.53
C GLN A 142 -0.14 -7.54 -7.99
N ALA A 143 -0.09 -8.64 -8.76
CA ALA A 143 -0.70 -8.64 -10.08
C ALA A 143 -2.20 -8.44 -9.93
N ALA A 144 -2.74 -7.44 -10.59
CA ALA A 144 -4.11 -7.01 -10.35
C ALA A 144 -4.76 -6.36 -11.57
N ILE A 145 -6.08 -6.39 -11.56
CA ILE A 145 -6.94 -5.58 -12.42
C ILE A 145 -8.00 -4.90 -11.53
N ARG A 146 -8.30 -3.64 -11.80
CA ARG A 146 -9.40 -2.89 -11.21
C ARG A 146 -10.23 -2.26 -12.31
N VAL A 147 -11.56 -2.35 -12.18
CA VAL A 147 -12.54 -1.69 -13.03
C VAL A 147 -13.39 -0.80 -12.15
N LYS A 148 -13.45 0.50 -12.49
CA LYS A 148 -14.28 1.50 -11.82
C LYS A 148 -15.24 2.11 -12.84
N TYR A 149 -16.50 2.23 -12.47
CA TYR A 149 -17.52 2.88 -13.27
C TYR A 149 -18.16 4.03 -12.49
N HIS A 150 -18.08 5.24 -13.03
CA HIS A 150 -18.71 6.44 -12.50
C HIS A 150 -20.17 6.50 -12.94
N ILE A 151 -21.08 6.27 -11.99
CA ILE A 151 -22.53 6.32 -12.20
C ILE A 151 -22.96 7.78 -12.30
N THR A 152 -22.48 8.61 -11.37
CA THR A 152 -22.55 10.08 -11.37
C THR A 152 -21.18 10.66 -11.05
N PRO A 153 -20.95 11.97 -11.08
CA PRO A 153 -19.69 12.55 -10.61
C PRO A 153 -19.31 12.20 -9.17
N GLU A 154 -20.31 11.96 -8.31
CA GLU A 154 -20.13 11.70 -6.88
C GLU A 154 -20.27 10.22 -6.50
N LEU A 155 -20.85 9.39 -7.38
CA LEU A 155 -21.12 7.98 -7.12
C LEU A 155 -20.41 7.09 -8.14
N TYR A 156 -19.65 6.14 -7.65
CA TYR A 156 -19.04 5.11 -8.46
C TYR A 156 -19.27 3.72 -7.90
N ALA A 157 -19.10 2.72 -8.74
CA ALA A 157 -18.95 1.33 -8.36
C ALA A 157 -17.60 0.82 -8.86
N GLN A 158 -16.90 0.03 -8.06
CA GLN A 158 -15.66 -0.60 -8.51
C GLN A 158 -15.52 -2.03 -8.02
N ILE A 159 -14.81 -2.82 -8.82
CA ILE A 159 -14.42 -4.19 -8.52
C ILE A 159 -12.95 -4.39 -8.91
N GLY A 160 -12.25 -5.18 -8.13
CA GLY A 160 -10.87 -5.57 -8.41
C GLY A 160 -10.68 -7.08 -8.35
N ALA A 161 -9.58 -7.54 -8.92
CA ALA A 161 -9.07 -8.90 -8.74
C ALA A 161 -7.57 -8.82 -8.52
N TYR A 162 -7.11 -9.27 -7.36
CA TYR A 162 -5.73 -9.18 -6.91
C TYR A 162 -5.18 -10.58 -6.63
N ASN A 163 -4.00 -10.87 -7.18
CA ASN A 163 -3.32 -12.14 -6.95
C ASN A 163 -2.85 -12.24 -5.50
N GLN A 164 -3.45 -13.13 -4.73
CA GLN A 164 -3.07 -13.37 -3.35
C GLN A 164 -1.87 -14.32 -3.29
N ASN A 165 -0.69 -13.72 -3.10
CA ASN A 165 0.59 -14.43 -3.07
C ASN A 165 1.41 -14.08 -1.82
N PRO A 166 1.35 -14.89 -0.74
CA PRO A 166 2.10 -14.62 0.50
C PRO A 166 3.60 -14.44 0.32
N SER A 167 4.18 -15.05 -0.72
CA SER A 167 5.61 -14.88 -0.98
C SER A 167 6.02 -13.45 -1.37
N GLN A 168 5.06 -12.61 -1.77
CA GLN A 168 5.29 -11.17 -1.96
C GLN A 168 5.68 -10.45 -0.66
N LEU A 169 5.34 -11.02 0.51
CA LEU A 169 5.67 -10.46 1.81
C LEU A 169 7.11 -10.79 2.26
N GLU A 170 7.71 -11.81 1.68
CA GLU A 170 9.03 -12.30 2.08
C GLU A 170 10.14 -11.31 1.73
N HIS A 171 11.16 -11.28 2.59
CA HIS A 171 12.37 -10.52 2.33
C HIS A 171 13.09 -11.08 1.09
N GLY A 172 13.53 -10.20 0.21
CA GLY A 172 14.16 -10.59 -1.07
C GLY A 172 13.20 -10.66 -2.26
N ASN A 173 11.88 -10.71 -2.03
CA ASN A 173 10.86 -10.82 -3.08
C ASN A 173 10.26 -9.47 -3.54
N GLY A 174 10.96 -8.35 -3.31
CA GLY A 174 10.47 -7.01 -3.65
C GLY A 174 10.22 -6.75 -5.14
N PHE A 175 10.83 -7.55 -6.02
CA PHE A 175 10.68 -7.46 -7.47
C PHE A 175 10.05 -8.73 -8.08
N LYS A 176 9.42 -9.57 -7.26
CA LYS A 176 8.84 -10.82 -7.73
C LYS A 176 7.57 -10.55 -8.54
N LEU A 177 7.63 -10.78 -9.84
CA LEU A 177 6.51 -10.68 -10.78
C LEU A 177 5.90 -12.06 -11.12
N SER A 178 6.54 -13.16 -10.75
CA SER A 178 6.04 -14.49 -11.03
C SER A 178 4.85 -14.87 -10.16
N GLY A 179 3.92 -15.66 -10.72
CA GLY A 179 2.79 -16.22 -9.98
C GLY A 179 3.13 -17.37 -9.02
N SER A 180 4.40 -17.79 -8.94
CA SER A 180 4.82 -18.86 -8.03
C SER A 180 4.55 -18.49 -6.58
N GLY A 181 3.82 -19.33 -5.85
CA GLY A 181 3.38 -19.06 -4.47
C GLY A 181 1.98 -18.49 -4.36
N THR A 182 1.27 -18.25 -5.46
CA THR A 182 -0.14 -17.83 -5.47
C THR A 182 -1.00 -18.82 -4.70
N LYS A 183 -1.89 -18.31 -3.85
CA LYS A 183 -2.86 -19.08 -3.04
C LYS A 183 -4.30 -18.84 -3.46
N GLY A 184 -4.58 -17.77 -4.18
CA GLY A 184 -5.92 -17.42 -4.61
C GLY A 184 -6.00 -16.02 -5.21
N THR A 185 -7.22 -15.49 -5.25
CA THR A 185 -7.53 -14.13 -5.71
C THR A 185 -8.41 -13.44 -4.69
N VAL A 186 -8.04 -12.22 -4.31
CA VAL A 186 -8.90 -11.33 -3.53
C VAL A 186 -9.73 -10.50 -4.50
N ILE A 187 -11.03 -10.40 -4.26
CA ILE A 187 -11.98 -9.67 -5.12
C ILE A 187 -12.71 -8.62 -4.27
N PRO A 188 -12.12 -7.43 -4.09
CA PRO A 188 -12.80 -6.32 -3.43
C PRO A 188 -13.89 -5.73 -4.34
N VAL A 189 -14.99 -5.30 -3.71
CA VAL A 189 -16.09 -4.56 -4.32
C VAL A 189 -16.37 -3.34 -3.45
N GLU A 190 -16.58 -2.19 -4.07
CA GLU A 190 -16.84 -0.91 -3.38
C GLU A 190 -17.87 -0.09 -4.15
N LEU A 191 -18.72 0.62 -3.42
CA LEU A 191 -19.73 1.59 -3.88
C LEU A 191 -19.49 2.93 -3.21
#